data_851d4e8c7ca6dd137c875ecb91fcb850
#
_entry.id   851d4e8c7ca6dd137c875ecb91fcb850
#
_cell.length_a   1.000
_cell.length_b   1.000
_cell.length_c   1.000
_cell.angle_alpha   90.00
_cell.angle_beta   90.00
_cell.angle_gamma   90.00
#
_symmetry.space_group_name_H-M   'P 1'
#
loop_
_entity.id
_entity.type
_entity.pdbx_description
1 polymer ?
#
loop_
_entity_poly.entity_id
_entity_poly.type
_entity_poly.pdbx_seq_one_letter_code
_entity_poly.pdbx_strand_id
1 'polypeptide(L)'
;MGGFMAIITDVIAREILDSRGNPTVEVEVMTESGFFGRAAVPSGASTGKFEAVELRDGDKKRFLGKGIRKAADNVEAKIAPEIIGLDARDQTYIDELLIGLDGTDNKRKLGANAILGVSLAIAKAGAEASHLPLYNYIGGISARVLPVPLMNIINGGAHADNNLDIQEFMLVPAGAETFSESLRMGVEVFHALKAVLKXKGLNTSVGDEGGFAPSLNSNKEAIELILLAIRKAGYRPGKDAFVALDCLPWIARQANFTRTRSIR
;
A
#
# COMPACT_ATOMS: atom_id res chain seq x y z
N MET A 1 -6.37 40.74 9.60
CA MET A 1 -6.61 39.32 9.99
C MET A 1 -5.29 38.56 9.71
N GLY A 2 -4.59 38.19 10.75
CA GLY A 2 -3.39 37.34 10.57
C GLY A 2 -3.85 35.93 10.15
N GLY A 3 -3.50 35.52 8.96
CA GLY A 3 -3.75 34.15 8.53
C GLY A 3 -2.98 33.19 9.40
N PHE A 4 -3.55 32.02 9.70
CA PHE A 4 -2.85 30.98 10.43
C PHE A 4 -1.60 30.54 9.65
N MET A 5 -0.47 30.58 10.34
CA MET A 5 0.81 30.22 9.74
C MET A 5 0.99 28.70 9.83
N ALA A 6 1.27 28.06 8.72
CA ALA A 6 1.54 26.62 8.67
C ALA A 6 3.06 26.36 8.65
N ILE A 7 3.83 27.24 9.28
CA ILE A 7 5.30 27.14 9.32
C ILE A 7 5.69 25.93 10.17
N ILE A 8 6.46 25.03 9.62
CA ILE A 8 6.95 23.82 10.27
C ILE A 8 7.91 24.21 11.42
N THR A 9 7.62 23.75 12.62
CA THR A 9 8.44 24.02 13.80
C THR A 9 9.13 22.78 14.34
N ASP A 10 8.57 21.59 14.06
CA ASP A 10 9.18 20.36 14.57
C ASP A 10 8.86 19.19 13.63
N VAL A 11 9.82 18.25 13.51
CA VAL A 11 9.69 17.02 12.73
C VAL A 11 10.32 15.90 13.55
N ILE A 12 9.52 14.91 13.92
CA ILE A 12 9.93 13.79 14.77
C ILE A 12 9.71 12.50 14.02
N ALA A 13 10.64 11.57 14.13
CA ALA A 13 10.51 10.25 13.51
C ALA A 13 10.71 9.15 14.54
N ARG A 14 9.98 8.06 14.40
CA ARG A 14 10.13 6.91 15.30
C ARG A 14 9.93 5.59 14.55
N GLU A 15 10.45 4.55 15.17
CA GLU A 15 10.25 3.17 14.69
C GLU A 15 8.97 2.63 15.34
N ILE A 16 8.05 2.13 14.50
CA ILE A 16 6.85 1.43 14.93
C ILE A 16 6.81 0.06 14.27
N LEU A 17 5.85 -0.78 14.61
CA LEU A 17 5.69 -2.11 13.99
C LEU A 17 4.47 -2.13 13.07
N ASP A 18 4.62 -2.76 11.92
CA ASP A 18 3.51 -3.02 10.99
C ASP A 18 2.69 -4.25 11.43
N SER A 19 1.63 -4.58 10.69
CA SER A 19 0.73 -5.70 11.00
C SER A 19 1.42 -7.08 10.95
N ARG A 20 2.61 -7.15 10.33
CA ARG A 20 3.41 -8.38 10.25
C ARG A 20 4.51 -8.43 11.31
N GLY A 21 4.59 -7.41 12.18
CA GLY A 21 5.61 -7.29 13.22
C GLY A 21 6.97 -6.81 12.70
N ASN A 22 7.03 -6.26 11.49
CA ASN A 22 8.27 -5.68 10.96
C ASN A 22 8.34 -4.19 11.29
N PRO A 23 9.53 -3.66 11.62
CA PRO A 23 9.69 -2.22 11.84
C PRO A 23 9.35 -1.40 10.60
N THR A 24 8.70 -0.26 10.83
CA THR A 24 8.49 0.78 9.82
C THR A 24 8.63 2.17 10.47
N VAL A 25 8.75 3.20 9.64
CA VAL A 25 8.94 4.57 10.13
C VAL A 25 7.59 5.28 10.25
N GLU A 26 7.41 6.00 11.35
CA GLU A 26 6.32 6.96 11.53
C GLU A 26 6.94 8.33 11.69
N VAL A 27 6.39 9.33 11.01
CA VAL A 27 6.86 10.72 11.08
C VAL A 27 5.72 11.61 11.55
N GLU A 28 6.05 12.55 12.41
CA GLU A 28 5.15 13.62 12.88
C GLU A 28 5.72 14.97 12.47
N VAL A 29 4.85 15.86 12.01
CA VAL A 29 5.18 17.25 11.66
C VAL A 29 4.25 18.16 12.45
N MET A 30 4.82 19.17 13.10
CA MET A 30 4.10 20.18 13.86
C MET A 30 4.35 21.56 13.27
N THR A 31 3.34 22.41 13.27
CA THR A 31 3.47 23.80 12.78
C THR A 31 3.33 24.79 13.93
N GLU A 32 3.77 26.05 13.70
CA GLU A 32 3.72 27.16 14.64
C GLU A 32 2.30 27.39 15.22
N SER A 33 1.29 27.26 14.39
CA SER A 33 -0.12 27.42 14.82
C SER A 33 -0.73 26.15 15.41
N GLY A 34 0.07 25.09 15.60
CA GLY A 34 -0.36 23.85 16.23
C GLY A 34 -0.99 22.82 15.30
N PHE A 35 -0.99 23.08 13.98
CA PHE A 35 -1.45 22.08 13.01
C PHE A 35 -0.48 20.90 13.00
N PHE A 36 -1.01 19.71 12.82
CA PHE A 36 -0.29 18.46 13.04
C PHE A 36 -0.54 17.47 11.90
N GLY A 37 0.53 16.81 11.46
CA GLY A 37 0.42 15.71 10.52
C GLY A 37 1.25 14.52 10.97
N ARG A 38 0.69 13.33 10.88
CA ARG A 38 1.37 12.09 11.23
C ARG A 38 1.17 11.05 10.15
N ALA A 39 2.26 10.40 9.75
CA ALA A 39 2.21 9.37 8.73
C ALA A 39 3.11 8.19 9.09
N ALA A 40 2.56 6.99 8.99
CA ALA A 40 3.33 5.74 9.04
C ALA A 40 3.52 5.26 7.60
N VAL A 41 4.73 4.82 7.27
CA VAL A 41 5.05 4.42 5.90
C VAL A 41 4.82 2.90 5.74
N PRO A 42 3.89 2.50 4.87
CA PRO A 42 3.67 1.07 4.66
C PRO A 42 4.87 0.42 3.96
N SER A 43 5.15 -0.82 4.33
CA SER A 43 6.20 -1.63 3.69
C SER A 43 5.53 -2.72 2.84
N GLY A 44 5.97 -2.88 1.60
CA GLY A 44 5.45 -3.92 0.72
C GLY A 44 5.84 -5.32 1.17
N ALA A 45 5.07 -6.32 0.76
CA ALA A 45 5.39 -7.74 0.98
C ALA A 45 6.45 -8.22 0.00
N SER A 46 6.51 -7.65 -1.19
CA SER A 46 7.50 -7.93 -2.23
C SER A 46 8.12 -6.62 -2.72
N THR A 47 9.27 -6.69 -3.37
CA THR A 47 9.95 -5.51 -3.92
C THR A 47 10.27 -5.70 -5.39
N GLY A 48 10.04 -4.66 -6.18
CA GLY A 48 10.38 -4.63 -7.59
C GLY A 48 11.82 -4.16 -7.83
N LYS A 49 12.37 -4.54 -8.97
CA LYS A 49 13.75 -4.20 -9.36
C LYS A 49 13.98 -2.66 -9.42
N PHE A 50 12.96 -1.93 -9.81
CA PHE A 50 13.05 -0.48 -10.02
C PHE A 50 12.43 0.34 -8.88
N GLU A 51 12.05 -0.32 -7.80
CA GLU A 51 11.48 0.34 -6.63
C GLU A 51 12.51 1.23 -5.92
N ALA A 52 12.06 2.35 -5.37
CA ALA A 52 12.89 3.17 -4.51
C ALA A 52 13.27 2.39 -3.24
N VAL A 53 14.45 2.68 -2.70
CA VAL A 53 15.04 1.89 -1.60
C VAL A 53 14.36 2.21 -0.27
N GLU A 54 13.73 1.24 0.33
CA GLU A 54 13.35 1.29 1.74
C GLU A 54 14.61 1.06 2.57
N LEU A 55 15.05 2.12 3.26
CA LEU A 55 16.31 2.06 4.02
C LEU A 55 16.12 1.24 5.30
N ARG A 56 16.89 0.16 5.41
CA ARG A 56 16.93 -0.73 6.58
C ARG A 56 18.30 -0.65 7.25
N ASP A 57 18.35 -0.93 8.56
CA ASP A 57 19.59 -0.84 9.35
C ASP A 57 20.62 -1.88 8.97
N GLY A 58 20.18 -3.10 8.61
CA GLY A 58 21.05 -4.22 8.26
C GLY A 58 21.68 -4.92 9.46
N ASP A 59 21.43 -4.47 10.69
CA ASP A 59 21.96 -5.09 11.90
C ASP A 59 21.18 -6.38 12.21
N LYS A 60 21.78 -7.52 11.94
CA LYS A 60 21.17 -8.84 12.13
C LYS A 60 20.77 -9.13 13.58
N LYS A 61 21.37 -8.44 14.56
CA LYS A 61 21.05 -8.62 15.99
C LYS A 61 19.75 -7.91 16.38
N ARG A 62 19.24 -7.05 15.50
CA ARG A 62 18.04 -6.27 15.79
C ARG A 62 17.04 -6.42 14.64
N PHE A 63 15.85 -6.97 14.93
CA PHE A 63 14.80 -7.25 13.95
C PHE A 63 15.32 -7.98 12.70
N LEU A 64 16.32 -8.86 12.86
CA LEU A 64 16.91 -9.66 11.77
C LEU A 64 17.45 -8.79 10.62
N GLY A 65 17.86 -7.55 10.93
CA GLY A 65 18.36 -6.59 9.95
C GLY A 65 17.31 -5.62 9.43
N LYS A 66 16.04 -5.80 9.81
CA LYS A 66 14.93 -4.99 9.28
C LYS A 66 14.66 -3.69 10.04
N GLY A 67 15.46 -3.35 11.06
CA GLY A 67 15.31 -2.09 11.80
C GLY A 67 15.33 -0.86 10.88
N ILE A 68 14.75 0.25 11.29
CA ILE A 68 14.67 1.48 10.48
C ILE A 68 15.23 2.73 11.22
N ARG A 69 16.06 2.53 12.22
CA ARG A 69 16.65 3.66 12.97
C ARG A 69 17.41 4.62 12.06
N LYS A 70 18.16 4.08 11.07
CA LYS A 70 18.87 4.93 10.10
C LYS A 70 17.92 5.85 9.34
N ALA A 71 16.73 5.35 8.95
CA ALA A 71 15.74 6.15 8.25
C ALA A 71 15.18 7.23 9.20
N ALA A 72 14.86 6.87 10.43
CA ALA A 72 14.38 7.83 11.45
C ALA A 72 15.43 8.89 11.74
N ASP A 73 16.71 8.48 11.94
CA ASP A 73 17.83 9.41 12.15
C ASP A 73 18.01 10.35 10.97
N ASN A 74 17.82 9.86 9.72
CA ASN A 74 17.89 10.71 8.53
C ASN A 74 16.78 11.76 8.52
N VAL A 75 15.57 11.42 8.98
CA VAL A 75 14.48 12.39 9.10
C VAL A 75 14.90 13.50 10.09
N GLU A 76 15.34 13.13 11.30
CA GLU A 76 15.60 14.11 12.35
C GLU A 76 16.90 14.90 12.12
N ALA A 77 17.96 14.24 11.66
CA ALA A 77 19.29 14.86 11.55
C ALA A 77 19.57 15.53 10.20
N LYS A 78 18.89 15.11 9.14
CA LYS A 78 19.20 15.60 7.79
C LYS A 78 18.02 16.30 7.10
N ILE A 79 16.80 15.78 7.28
CA ILE A 79 15.62 16.36 6.63
C ILE A 79 15.05 17.52 7.48
N ALA A 80 14.81 17.29 8.77
CA ALA A 80 14.17 18.28 9.64
C ALA A 80 14.86 19.65 9.58
N PRO A 81 16.21 19.75 9.66
CA PRO A 81 16.87 21.07 9.59
C PRO A 81 16.62 21.83 8.29
N GLU A 82 16.35 21.14 7.20
CA GLU A 82 16.14 21.75 5.88
C GLU A 82 14.70 22.22 5.66
N ILE A 83 13.74 21.67 6.41
CA ILE A 83 12.32 21.96 6.20
C ILE A 83 11.69 22.78 7.35
N ILE A 84 12.28 22.78 8.52
CA ILE A 84 11.84 23.65 9.63
C ILE A 84 11.96 25.12 9.16
N GLY A 85 10.88 25.87 9.34
CA GLY A 85 10.77 27.24 8.85
C GLY A 85 10.05 27.37 7.53
N LEU A 86 9.79 26.28 6.82
CA LEU A 86 9.01 26.31 5.55
C LEU A 86 7.52 26.18 5.88
N ASP A 87 6.68 26.63 4.95
CA ASP A 87 5.23 26.48 5.07
C ASP A 87 4.82 25.04 4.64
N ALA A 88 4.15 24.32 5.51
CA ALA A 88 3.70 22.95 5.24
C ALA A 88 2.76 22.83 4.04
N ARG A 89 2.20 23.95 3.56
CA ARG A 89 1.33 23.96 2.39
C ARG A 89 2.11 23.99 1.07
N ASP A 90 3.42 24.25 1.11
CA ASP A 90 4.28 24.26 -0.08
C ASP A 90 4.78 22.85 -0.45
N GLN A 91 3.82 21.91 -0.56
CA GLN A 91 4.10 20.47 -0.76
C GLN A 91 5.09 20.22 -1.91
N THR A 92 4.82 20.81 -3.07
CA THR A 92 5.66 20.57 -4.26
C THR A 92 7.11 20.99 -4.03
N TYR A 93 7.30 22.17 -3.44
CA TYR A 93 8.64 22.67 -3.14
C TYR A 93 9.36 21.76 -2.16
N ILE A 94 8.66 21.34 -1.08
CA ILE A 94 9.26 20.47 -0.07
C ILE A 94 9.61 19.10 -0.67
N ASP A 95 8.72 18.51 -1.48
CA ASP A 95 9.00 17.22 -2.11
C ASP A 95 10.22 17.32 -3.06
N GLU A 96 10.35 18.40 -3.82
CA GLU A 96 11.53 18.63 -4.67
C GLU A 96 12.80 18.79 -3.83
N LEU A 97 12.71 19.51 -2.72
CA LEU A 97 13.82 19.67 -1.77
C LEU A 97 14.27 18.29 -1.21
N LEU A 98 13.32 17.46 -0.78
CA LEU A 98 13.63 16.11 -0.27
C LEU A 98 14.31 15.23 -1.32
N ILE A 99 13.82 15.28 -2.56
CA ILE A 99 14.40 14.54 -3.69
C ILE A 99 15.83 15.03 -3.95
N GLY A 100 16.03 16.35 -3.95
CA GLY A 100 17.33 16.97 -4.15
C GLY A 100 18.33 16.65 -3.04
N LEU A 101 17.86 16.62 -1.80
CA LEU A 101 18.67 16.29 -0.62
C LEU A 101 19.18 14.85 -0.66
N ASP A 102 18.36 13.93 -1.14
CA ASP A 102 18.80 12.56 -1.40
C ASP A 102 19.77 12.50 -2.58
N GLY A 103 19.41 13.09 -3.70
CA GLY A 103 20.25 13.23 -4.88
C GLY A 103 20.55 11.92 -5.61
N THR A 104 19.83 10.81 -5.28
CA THR A 104 20.01 9.53 -5.97
C THR A 104 18.72 9.13 -6.68
N ASP A 105 18.85 8.37 -7.77
CA ASP A 105 17.70 7.96 -8.59
C ASP A 105 16.67 7.16 -7.79
N ASN A 106 17.14 6.36 -6.83
CA ASN A 106 16.30 5.39 -6.10
C ASN A 106 16.18 5.67 -4.60
N LYS A 107 16.49 6.90 -4.16
CA LYS A 107 16.34 7.36 -2.76
C LYS A 107 17.15 6.55 -1.74
N ARG A 108 18.30 5.95 -2.17
CA ARG A 108 19.08 5.07 -1.28
C ARG A 108 19.88 5.81 -0.20
N LYS A 109 20.09 7.12 -0.34
CA LYS A 109 20.91 7.91 0.60
C LYS A 109 20.13 8.22 1.89
N LEU A 110 18.92 8.74 1.76
CA LEU A 110 18.05 9.05 2.89
C LEU A 110 17.09 7.90 3.21
N GLY A 111 16.66 7.19 2.19
CA GLY A 111 15.61 6.17 2.28
C GLY A 111 14.28 6.68 1.75
N ALA A 112 13.67 5.94 0.83
CA ALA A 112 12.34 6.28 0.34
C ALA A 112 11.32 6.33 1.48
N ASN A 113 11.46 5.47 2.48
CA ASN A 113 10.61 5.45 3.68
C ASN A 113 10.74 6.75 4.49
N ALA A 114 11.97 7.27 4.68
CA ALA A 114 12.19 8.55 5.36
C ALA A 114 11.54 9.70 4.59
N ILE A 115 11.80 9.77 3.28
CA ILE A 115 11.28 10.84 2.41
C ILE A 115 9.74 10.80 2.37
N LEU A 116 9.17 9.62 2.14
CA LEU A 116 7.72 9.45 2.05
C LEU A 116 7.03 9.75 3.38
N GLY A 117 7.64 9.34 4.50
CA GLY A 117 7.09 9.63 5.84
C GLY A 117 6.93 11.13 6.06
N VAL A 118 7.96 11.89 5.72
CA VAL A 118 7.95 13.36 5.84
C VAL A 118 6.91 13.96 4.88
N SER A 119 6.96 13.58 3.60
CA SER A 119 6.03 14.10 2.58
C SER A 119 4.56 13.89 2.97
N LEU A 120 4.21 12.68 3.43
CA LEU A 120 2.83 12.36 3.84
C LEU A 120 2.42 13.11 5.11
N ALA A 121 3.34 13.27 6.08
CA ALA A 121 3.06 14.01 7.31
C ALA A 121 2.82 15.49 7.00
N ILE A 122 3.63 16.06 6.11
CA ILE A 122 3.48 17.46 5.66
C ILE A 122 2.13 17.65 4.95
N ALA A 123 1.76 16.73 4.05
CA ALA A 123 0.46 16.81 3.37
C ALA A 123 -0.71 16.84 4.36
N LYS A 124 -0.62 16.06 5.43
CA LYS A 124 -1.65 16.04 6.48
C LYS A 124 -1.66 17.35 7.29
N ALA A 125 -0.50 17.87 7.67
CA ALA A 125 -0.40 19.14 8.38
C ALA A 125 -0.92 20.30 7.51
N GLY A 126 -0.57 20.30 6.22
CA GLY A 126 -1.04 21.31 5.25
C GLY A 126 -2.56 21.24 5.05
N ALA A 127 -3.11 20.03 5.00
CA ALA A 127 -4.56 19.83 4.91
C ALA A 127 -5.27 20.37 6.15
N GLU A 128 -4.74 20.05 7.34
CA GLU A 128 -5.28 20.57 8.61
C GLU A 128 -5.21 22.11 8.65
N ALA A 129 -4.07 22.68 8.26
CA ALA A 129 -3.87 24.14 8.21
C ALA A 129 -4.82 24.82 7.20
N SER A 130 -5.22 24.07 6.17
CA SER A 130 -6.17 24.57 5.16
C SER A 130 -7.63 24.31 5.55
N HIS A 131 -7.88 23.68 6.68
CA HIS A 131 -9.19 23.24 7.16
C HIS A 131 -9.92 22.36 6.13
N LEU A 132 -9.16 21.48 5.43
CA LEU A 132 -9.68 20.56 4.42
C LEU A 132 -9.39 19.12 4.81
N PRO A 133 -10.29 18.19 4.54
CA PRO A 133 -9.92 16.78 4.63
C PRO A 133 -8.84 16.47 3.58
N LEU A 134 -7.96 15.52 3.88
CA LEU A 134 -6.78 15.23 3.06
C LEU A 134 -7.15 14.94 1.58
N TYR A 135 -8.22 14.18 1.34
CA TYR A 135 -8.63 13.84 -0.03
C TYR A 135 -8.96 15.10 -0.86
N ASN A 136 -9.54 16.11 -0.20
CA ASN A 136 -9.95 17.35 -0.85
C ASN A 136 -8.73 18.28 -1.03
N TYR A 137 -7.83 18.29 -0.04
CA TYR A 137 -6.58 19.05 -0.10
C TYR A 137 -5.71 18.60 -1.27
N ILE A 138 -5.57 17.29 -1.44
CA ILE A 138 -4.75 16.71 -2.53
C ILE A 138 -5.49 16.76 -3.87
N GLY A 139 -6.76 16.37 -3.87
CA GLY A 139 -7.54 16.17 -5.10
C GLY A 139 -8.31 17.38 -5.61
N GLY A 140 -8.35 18.45 -4.81
CA GLY A 140 -9.07 19.67 -5.19
C GLY A 140 -10.60 19.49 -5.14
N ILE A 141 -11.30 20.48 -5.72
CA ILE A 141 -12.76 20.53 -5.68
C ILE A 141 -13.45 19.36 -6.42
N SER A 142 -12.74 18.69 -7.29
CA SER A 142 -13.28 17.56 -8.07
C SER A 142 -13.12 16.21 -7.37
N ALA A 143 -12.44 16.14 -6.23
CA ALA A 143 -12.18 14.90 -5.49
C ALA A 143 -13.43 14.48 -4.69
N ARG A 144 -14.40 13.87 -5.37
CA ARG A 144 -15.68 13.48 -4.75
C ARG A 144 -16.20 12.10 -5.19
N VAL A 145 -15.36 11.34 -5.90
CA VAL A 145 -15.75 9.99 -6.37
C VAL A 145 -14.83 8.97 -5.73
N LEU A 146 -15.39 8.03 -4.99
CA LEU A 146 -14.64 6.90 -4.44
C LEU A 146 -14.38 5.88 -5.56
N PRO A 147 -13.18 5.32 -5.65
CA PRO A 147 -12.88 4.30 -6.67
C PRO A 147 -13.59 2.99 -6.35
N VAL A 148 -13.82 2.17 -7.38
CA VAL A 148 -14.22 0.78 -7.18
C VAL A 148 -13.05 0.05 -6.51
N PRO A 149 -13.27 -0.67 -5.41
CA PRO A 149 -12.16 -1.35 -4.74
C PRO A 149 -11.66 -2.57 -5.51
N LEU A 150 -10.35 -2.78 -5.50
CA LEU A 150 -9.70 -4.01 -5.95
C LEU A 150 -9.38 -4.84 -4.69
N MET A 151 -10.10 -5.94 -4.51
CA MET A 151 -10.04 -6.73 -3.26
C MET A 151 -9.32 -8.04 -3.49
N ASN A 152 -8.10 -8.20 -2.98
CA ASN A 152 -7.35 -9.45 -3.09
C ASN A 152 -8.05 -10.53 -2.25
N ILE A 153 -8.56 -11.60 -2.88
CA ILE A 153 -9.29 -12.67 -2.20
C ILE A 153 -8.63 -14.05 -2.32
N ILE A 154 -7.68 -14.23 -3.27
CA ILE A 154 -6.77 -15.41 -3.30
C ILE A 154 -5.35 -14.89 -3.56
N ASN A 155 -4.41 -15.34 -2.75
CA ASN A 155 -2.99 -15.03 -2.86
C ASN A 155 -2.23 -16.19 -3.51
N GLY A 156 -1.18 -15.85 -4.26
CA GLY A 156 -0.20 -16.81 -4.77
C GLY A 156 1.16 -16.13 -4.92
N GLY A 157 2.04 -16.71 -5.71
CA GLY A 157 3.36 -16.14 -5.97
C GLY A 157 4.14 -15.86 -4.69
N ALA A 158 4.68 -14.66 -4.59
CA ALA A 158 5.44 -14.22 -3.41
C ALA A 158 4.57 -13.92 -2.18
N HIS A 159 3.25 -13.80 -2.36
CA HIS A 159 2.31 -13.42 -1.29
C HIS A 159 1.71 -14.62 -0.53
N ALA A 160 2.06 -15.86 -0.91
CA ALA A 160 1.53 -17.05 -0.26
C ALA A 160 2.47 -18.23 -0.43
N ASP A 161 2.54 -19.08 0.60
CA ASP A 161 3.28 -20.34 0.54
C ASP A 161 2.38 -21.42 -0.07
N ASN A 162 2.15 -21.30 -1.37
CA ASN A 162 1.35 -22.26 -2.15
C ASN A 162 1.94 -22.41 -3.56
N ASN A 163 1.23 -23.07 -4.45
CA ASN A 163 1.73 -23.43 -5.78
C ASN A 163 1.17 -22.55 -6.92
N LEU A 164 0.52 -21.43 -6.59
CA LEU A 164 0.01 -20.50 -7.60
C LEU A 164 1.12 -19.52 -8.04
N ASP A 165 1.18 -19.20 -9.33
CA ASP A 165 2.19 -18.28 -9.87
C ASP A 165 1.76 -16.81 -9.81
N ILE A 166 0.45 -16.56 -9.94
CA ILE A 166 -0.12 -15.20 -9.92
C ILE A 166 -0.20 -14.72 -8.47
N GLN A 167 0.33 -13.53 -8.19
CA GLN A 167 0.42 -13.01 -6.82
C GLN A 167 -0.94 -12.70 -6.21
N GLU A 168 -1.81 -12.07 -7.00
CA GLU A 168 -3.12 -11.63 -6.49
C GLU A 168 -4.24 -11.94 -7.48
N PHE A 169 -5.28 -12.56 -6.95
CA PHE A 169 -6.55 -12.74 -7.65
C PHE A 169 -7.56 -11.84 -6.94
N MET A 170 -7.95 -10.77 -7.60
CA MET A 170 -8.76 -9.70 -6.99
C MET A 170 -10.20 -9.75 -7.45
N LEU A 171 -11.12 -9.52 -6.52
CA LEU A 171 -12.52 -9.27 -6.83
C LEU A 171 -12.71 -7.77 -7.06
N VAL A 172 -13.45 -7.42 -8.10
CA VAL A 172 -13.77 -6.04 -8.47
C VAL A 172 -15.30 -5.89 -8.54
N PRO A 173 -15.96 -5.42 -7.49
CA PRO A 173 -17.43 -5.32 -7.44
C PRO A 173 -17.93 -4.04 -8.14
N ALA A 174 -17.67 -3.95 -9.46
CA ALA A 174 -17.92 -2.75 -10.25
C ALA A 174 -19.40 -2.54 -10.64
N GLY A 175 -20.25 -3.54 -10.42
CA GLY A 175 -21.69 -3.42 -10.70
C GLY A 175 -22.49 -2.77 -9.57
N ALA A 176 -21.86 -2.45 -8.45
CA ALA A 176 -22.53 -1.81 -7.32
C ALA A 176 -22.68 -0.29 -7.57
N GLU A 177 -23.77 0.29 -7.11
CA GLU A 177 -24.05 1.72 -7.32
C GLU A 177 -23.31 2.64 -6.33
N THR A 178 -22.90 2.10 -5.17
CA THR A 178 -22.20 2.87 -4.14
C THR A 178 -20.99 2.10 -3.63
N PHE A 179 -20.02 2.82 -3.04
CA PHE A 179 -18.84 2.20 -2.42
C PHE A 179 -19.27 1.22 -1.31
N SER A 180 -20.25 1.57 -0.49
CA SER A 180 -20.75 0.72 0.59
C SER A 180 -21.30 -0.60 0.04
N GLU A 181 -22.05 -0.56 -1.06
CA GLU A 181 -22.56 -1.77 -1.72
C GLU A 181 -21.42 -2.59 -2.36
N SER A 182 -20.42 -1.90 -2.96
CA SER A 182 -19.21 -2.55 -3.46
C SER A 182 -18.51 -3.34 -2.34
N LEU A 183 -18.30 -2.69 -1.20
CA LEU A 183 -17.65 -3.31 -0.05
C LEU A 183 -18.47 -4.49 0.48
N ARG A 184 -19.81 -4.33 0.63
CA ARG A 184 -20.70 -5.41 1.06
C ARG A 184 -20.61 -6.61 0.10
N MET A 185 -20.72 -6.36 -1.20
CA MET A 185 -20.59 -7.41 -2.22
C MET A 185 -19.25 -8.15 -2.09
N GLY A 186 -18.16 -7.40 -1.89
CA GLY A 186 -16.82 -7.96 -1.69
C GLY A 186 -16.75 -8.92 -0.51
N VAL A 187 -17.30 -8.50 0.63
CA VAL A 187 -17.33 -9.30 1.85
C VAL A 187 -18.18 -10.58 1.68
N GLU A 188 -19.35 -10.44 1.06
CA GLU A 188 -20.24 -11.57 0.81
C GLU A 188 -19.59 -12.62 -0.11
N VAL A 189 -18.93 -12.17 -1.18
CA VAL A 189 -18.19 -13.07 -2.09
C VAL A 189 -17.01 -13.72 -1.36
N PHE A 190 -16.28 -12.97 -0.53
CA PHE A 190 -15.16 -13.49 0.26
C PHE A 190 -15.64 -14.64 1.18
N HIS A 191 -16.75 -14.44 1.86
CA HIS A 191 -17.32 -15.49 2.74
C HIS A 191 -17.87 -16.68 1.94
N ALA A 192 -18.47 -16.42 0.77
CA ALA A 192 -18.90 -17.50 -0.13
C ALA A 192 -17.70 -18.32 -0.62
N LEU A 193 -16.58 -17.63 -0.95
CA LEU A 193 -15.33 -18.29 -1.34
C LEU A 193 -14.80 -19.19 -0.20
N LYS A 194 -14.80 -18.67 1.03
CA LYS A 194 -14.40 -19.45 2.20
C LYS A 194 -15.21 -20.74 2.31
N ALA A 195 -16.53 -20.66 2.11
CA ALA A 195 -17.41 -21.82 2.16
C ALA A 195 -17.13 -22.80 1.00
N VAL A 196 -16.83 -22.27 -0.20
CA VAL A 196 -16.45 -23.09 -1.37
C VAL A 196 -15.15 -23.85 -1.09
N LEU A 197 -14.15 -23.17 -0.58
CA LEU A 197 -12.85 -23.77 -0.26
C LEU A 197 -13.00 -24.85 0.81
N LYS A 198 -13.75 -24.60 1.87
CA LYS A 198 -14.05 -25.60 2.89
C LYS A 198 -14.76 -26.84 2.34
N UNK A 199 -15.50 -26.50 1.45
CA UNK A 199 -16.22 -27.49 0.91
C UNK A 199 -15.48 -28.42 0.15
N LYS A 200 -14.43 -27.97 -0.39
CA LYS A 200 -13.49 -28.79 -1.18
C LYS A 200 -12.34 -29.37 -0.33
N GLY A 201 -12.35 -29.14 0.95
CA GLY A 201 -11.26 -29.57 1.83
C GLY A 201 -9.98 -28.74 1.68
N LEU A 202 -10.09 -27.55 1.13
CA LEU A 202 -8.94 -26.66 0.86
C LEU A 202 -8.68 -25.72 2.05
N ASN A 203 -7.42 -25.29 2.17
CA ASN A 203 -7.00 -24.38 3.23
C ASN A 203 -7.70 -23.02 3.11
N THR A 204 -8.15 -22.48 4.24
CA THR A 204 -8.75 -21.14 4.33
C THR A 204 -7.96 -20.21 5.24
N SER A 205 -6.68 -20.50 5.46
CA SER A 205 -5.75 -19.54 6.05
C SER A 205 -5.51 -18.42 5.07
N VAL A 206 -5.29 -17.21 5.59
CA VAL A 206 -5.04 -16.02 4.74
C VAL A 206 -3.54 -15.78 4.61
N GLY A 207 -3.15 -15.24 3.47
CA GLY A 207 -1.79 -14.77 3.22
C GLY A 207 -1.56 -13.36 3.76
N ASP A 208 -0.39 -12.81 3.48
CA ASP A 208 0.02 -11.48 3.95
C ASP A 208 -0.89 -10.36 3.45
N GLU A 209 -1.54 -10.55 2.32
CA GLU A 209 -2.42 -9.55 1.69
C GLU A 209 -3.92 -9.79 2.00
N GLY A 210 -4.22 -10.72 2.93
CA GLY A 210 -5.57 -10.95 3.43
C GLY A 210 -6.44 -11.91 2.62
N GLY A 211 -6.04 -12.27 1.40
CA GLY A 211 -6.73 -13.31 0.61
C GLY A 211 -6.38 -14.70 1.10
N PHE A 212 -7.21 -15.70 0.75
CA PHE A 212 -6.95 -17.10 1.08
C PHE A 212 -5.71 -17.60 0.31
N ALA A 213 -5.03 -18.59 0.88
CA ALA A 213 -3.82 -19.16 0.29
C ALA A 213 -3.94 -20.69 0.08
N PRO A 214 -4.95 -21.16 -0.67
CA PRO A 214 -5.09 -22.59 -0.94
C PRO A 214 -4.05 -23.08 -1.92
N SER A 215 -3.63 -24.35 -1.81
CA SER A 215 -2.91 -25.03 -2.88
C SER A 215 -3.93 -25.55 -3.89
N LEU A 216 -3.81 -25.13 -5.14
CA LEU A 216 -4.72 -25.46 -6.24
C LEU A 216 -3.97 -26.13 -7.39
N ASN A 217 -4.69 -26.74 -8.31
CA ASN A 217 -4.06 -27.42 -9.43
C ASN A 217 -3.55 -26.45 -10.53
N SER A 218 -4.07 -25.21 -10.54
CA SER A 218 -3.70 -24.22 -11.55
C SER A 218 -4.23 -22.82 -11.20
N ASN A 219 -3.65 -21.80 -11.82
CA ASN A 219 -4.17 -20.42 -11.76
C ASN A 219 -5.60 -20.35 -12.31
N LYS A 220 -5.94 -21.20 -13.29
CA LYS A 220 -7.30 -21.29 -13.85
C LYS A 220 -8.30 -21.73 -12.79
N GLU A 221 -7.93 -22.72 -11.97
CA GLU A 221 -8.81 -23.20 -10.90
C GLU A 221 -9.11 -22.10 -9.88
N ALA A 222 -8.13 -21.24 -9.57
CA ALA A 222 -8.35 -20.10 -8.69
C ALA A 222 -9.45 -19.18 -9.24
N ILE A 223 -9.37 -18.86 -10.53
CA ILE A 223 -10.39 -18.03 -11.20
C ILE A 223 -11.77 -18.72 -11.16
N GLU A 224 -11.82 -20.02 -11.46
CA GLU A 224 -13.07 -20.78 -11.45
C GLU A 224 -13.73 -20.80 -10.06
N LEU A 225 -12.93 -20.90 -8.99
CA LEU A 225 -13.42 -20.85 -7.62
C LEU A 225 -13.99 -19.48 -7.27
N ILE A 226 -13.35 -18.40 -7.74
CA ILE A 226 -13.84 -17.04 -7.54
C ILE A 226 -15.17 -16.85 -8.29
N LEU A 227 -15.25 -17.29 -9.56
CA LEU A 227 -16.48 -17.19 -10.33
C LEU A 227 -17.63 -17.98 -9.68
N LEU A 228 -17.31 -19.15 -9.10
CA LEU A 228 -18.29 -19.95 -8.35
C LEU A 228 -18.74 -19.22 -7.09
N ALA A 229 -17.80 -18.59 -6.37
CA ALA A 229 -18.10 -17.82 -5.15
C ALA A 229 -19.00 -16.62 -5.46
N ILE A 230 -18.74 -15.91 -6.56
CA ILE A 230 -19.57 -14.77 -7.01
C ILE A 230 -21.02 -15.25 -7.22
N ARG A 231 -21.20 -16.38 -7.93
CA ARG A 231 -22.54 -16.96 -8.17
C ARG A 231 -23.21 -17.41 -6.86
N LYS A 232 -22.45 -18.04 -5.95
CA LYS A 232 -22.99 -18.51 -4.65
C LYS A 232 -23.40 -17.36 -3.73
N ALA A 233 -22.73 -16.22 -3.88
CA ALA A 233 -23.11 -15.00 -3.15
C ALA A 233 -24.33 -14.29 -3.78
N GLY A 234 -24.86 -14.82 -4.91
CA GLY A 234 -26.04 -14.26 -5.55
C GLY A 234 -25.74 -13.21 -6.62
N TYR A 235 -24.47 -13.06 -7.01
CA TYR A 235 -24.05 -12.06 -7.99
C TYR A 235 -23.69 -12.68 -9.34
N ARG A 236 -23.66 -11.87 -10.38
CA ARG A 236 -23.39 -12.30 -11.77
C ARG A 236 -21.96 -11.94 -12.14
N PRO A 237 -21.08 -12.96 -12.38
CA PRO A 237 -19.73 -12.69 -12.88
C PRO A 237 -19.75 -11.94 -14.22
N GLY A 238 -18.91 -10.93 -14.36
CA GLY A 238 -18.81 -10.12 -15.57
C GLY A 238 -19.90 -9.06 -15.72
N LYS A 239 -20.79 -8.93 -14.72
CA LYS A 239 -21.79 -7.88 -14.68
C LYS A 239 -21.79 -7.15 -13.34
N ASP A 240 -22.01 -7.89 -12.25
CA ASP A 240 -22.02 -7.30 -10.89
C ASP A 240 -20.61 -7.27 -10.31
N ALA A 241 -19.83 -8.33 -10.58
CA ALA A 241 -18.45 -8.45 -10.07
C ALA A 241 -17.53 -9.02 -11.14
N PHE A 242 -16.30 -8.56 -11.16
CA PHE A 242 -15.26 -8.93 -12.11
C PHE A 242 -14.05 -9.48 -11.38
N VAL A 243 -13.12 -10.10 -12.11
CA VAL A 243 -11.85 -10.61 -11.56
C VAL A 243 -10.71 -9.81 -12.19
N ALA A 244 -9.80 -9.32 -11.37
CA ALA A 244 -8.55 -8.71 -11.82
C ALA A 244 -7.37 -9.54 -11.28
N LEU A 245 -6.22 -9.45 -11.93
CA LEU A 245 -5.04 -10.25 -11.60
C LEU A 245 -3.82 -9.34 -11.48
N ASP A 246 -2.98 -9.58 -10.47
CA ASP A 246 -1.63 -9.04 -10.45
C ASP A 246 -0.67 -10.15 -10.85
N CYS A 247 -0.15 -10.02 -12.07
CA CYS A 247 0.70 -11.02 -12.71
C CYS A 247 2.16 -10.60 -12.72
N LEU A 248 2.67 -10.00 -11.63
CA LEU A 248 4.09 -9.70 -11.55
C LEU A 248 4.89 -10.97 -11.84
N PRO A 249 5.72 -10.98 -12.89
CA PRO A 249 6.47 -12.19 -13.22
C PRO A 249 7.52 -12.46 -12.15
N TRP A 250 7.31 -13.50 -11.37
CA TRP A 250 8.30 -13.98 -10.43
C TRP A 250 9.44 -14.64 -11.24
N ILE A 251 10.48 -13.87 -11.54
CA ILE A 251 11.67 -14.39 -12.22
C ILE A 251 12.56 -15.05 -11.17
N ALA A 252 12.14 -16.15 -10.60
CA ALA A 252 13.04 -16.92 -9.76
C ALA A 252 12.65 -18.38 -9.55
N ARG A 253 12.07 -19.04 -10.54
CA ARG A 253 12.22 -20.50 -10.64
C ARG A 253 12.21 -20.86 -12.11
N GLN A 254 13.43 -20.98 -12.64
CA GLN A 254 13.83 -21.60 -13.93
C GLN A 254 12.83 -21.62 -15.08
N ALA A 255 13.17 -20.79 -16.04
CA ALA A 255 13.03 -20.95 -17.48
C ALA A 255 12.39 -22.24 -17.98
N ASN A 256 11.10 -22.16 -18.21
CA ASN A 256 10.45 -22.82 -19.33
C ASN A 256 9.13 -22.11 -19.59
N PHE A 257 9.21 -20.79 -19.81
CA PHE A 257 8.07 -20.03 -20.30
C PHE A 257 8.05 -20.20 -21.83
N THR A 258 7.32 -21.18 -22.33
CA THR A 258 6.91 -21.17 -23.73
C THR A 258 5.96 -19.98 -23.89
N ARG A 259 6.36 -19.01 -24.71
CA ARG A 259 5.51 -17.90 -25.14
C ARG A 259 4.16 -18.44 -25.61
N THR A 260 3.15 -18.31 -24.81
CA THR A 260 1.78 -18.50 -25.30
C THR A 260 1.45 -17.31 -26.19
N ARG A 261 1.14 -17.63 -27.44
CA ARG A 261 0.72 -16.66 -28.46
C ARG A 261 -0.49 -15.87 -27.96
N SER A 262 -0.46 -14.58 -28.20
CA SER A 262 -1.60 -13.70 -27.97
C SER A 262 -2.86 -14.26 -28.63
N ILE A 263 -3.89 -14.45 -27.85
CA ILE A 263 -5.24 -14.69 -28.37
C ILE A 263 -5.79 -13.32 -28.78
N ARG A 264 -6.09 -13.15 -30.03
CA ARG A 264 -6.79 -11.98 -30.55
C ARG A 264 -8.26 -12.01 -30.10
#